data_d114b55393616eb0d0b1c5a55be498b9
#
_entry.id   d114b55393616eb0d0b1c5a55be498b9
#
_cell.length_a   1.000
_cell.length_b   1.000
_cell.length_c   1.000
_cell.angle_alpha   90.00
_cell.angle_beta   90.00
_cell.angle_gamma   90.00
#
_symmetry.space_group_name_H-M   'P 1'
#
loop_
_entity.id
_entity.type
_entity.pdbx_description
1 polymer ?
#
loop_
_entity_poly.entity_id
_entity_poly.type
_entity_poly.pdbx_seq_one_letter_code
_entity_poly.pdbx_strand_id
1 'polypeptide(L)'
;MILRRFLFFLLVSFIFFRTGNAHLLQSKKQGEKELIESLSVAYSLSKDVKGLDEILKKQLFNLTQEDAIAAKIIANVFTANKIAAEKDVLNKESTRLFKAALAAVKKLKRQDLELWVATQYGFYLYTYRKYEETFPLFMSCVNILDHIDQKTIISPCETYKKVGFFLMTVEDYHKADEYLLKARQYAAPNSSELAGITDNLGVNSINQNNLPNAEAYFNEAELLAKAAKDDLRYAKVLGSKATVKFKKKQYLPAIALLKQDIEISQQVGNTQNTIFALVMLGKVYLANGAIEEADSALHVAQVYAQSKTYLKSSDYEINTLILEIAKETGNDKEELLARRKLEELKKTLTNLDGKDVIAKVSWAVEKEKLQLSIAAEKAKREKETLLKIVALTVCLILLVMIVFVVKGYQKRIRNNETEYDEKIQRLSLDKEKSEQKLKINSQTLQSYKIYLGEKNDQIKELEVEMAKIKESSTAYSEVYKNKIEALLNSHLLDNETWSEFKYAFIQEHSKYYQTLIHNFKDLTDSNLRVIFLLKLEMNNAEIARILGLTLEGVKKAKQRLRKKYGEQYSGLF
;
A
#
# COMPACT_ATOMS: atom_id res chain seq x y z
N MET A 1 -43.30 -12.55 4.92
CA MET A 1 -41.91 -13.07 4.83
C MET A 1 -40.93 -12.28 5.71
N ILE A 2 -41.03 -10.97 5.75
CA ILE A 2 -40.22 -10.08 6.61
C ILE A 2 -40.43 -10.35 8.10
N LEU A 3 -41.67 -10.57 8.53
CA LEU A 3 -42.03 -10.87 9.94
C LEU A 3 -41.46 -12.21 10.43
N ARG A 4 -41.36 -13.23 9.55
CA ARG A 4 -40.75 -14.54 9.88
C ARG A 4 -39.21 -14.47 9.97
N ARG A 5 -38.57 -13.61 9.19
CA ARG A 5 -37.12 -13.33 9.29
C ARG A 5 -36.79 -12.48 10.52
N PHE A 6 -37.67 -11.52 10.86
CA PHE A 6 -37.53 -10.71 12.06
C PHE A 6 -37.73 -11.55 13.33
N LEU A 7 -38.71 -12.46 13.33
CA LEU A 7 -38.92 -13.43 14.43
C LEU A 7 -37.78 -14.45 14.54
N PHE A 8 -37.21 -14.92 13.43
CA PHE A 8 -36.04 -15.81 13.43
C PHE A 8 -34.79 -15.07 13.94
N PHE A 9 -34.62 -13.83 13.54
CA PHE A 9 -33.51 -12.97 14.03
C PHE A 9 -33.71 -12.63 15.52
N LEU A 10 -34.94 -12.36 15.96
CA LEU A 10 -35.28 -12.17 17.37
C LEU A 10 -35.15 -13.49 18.19
N LEU A 11 -35.50 -14.63 17.63
CA LEU A 11 -35.32 -15.92 18.29
C LEU A 11 -33.85 -16.31 18.39
N VAL A 12 -33.08 -16.11 17.33
CA VAL A 12 -31.63 -16.33 17.32
C VAL A 12 -30.93 -15.31 18.24
N SER A 13 -31.32 -14.03 18.21
CA SER A 13 -30.79 -13.03 19.16
C SER A 13 -31.26 -13.29 20.59
N PHE A 14 -32.49 -13.81 20.81
CA PHE A 14 -32.99 -14.17 22.15
C PHE A 14 -32.34 -15.45 22.67
N ILE A 15 -32.06 -16.43 21.82
CA ILE A 15 -31.28 -17.63 22.17
C ILE A 15 -29.83 -17.24 22.43
N PHE A 16 -29.21 -16.43 21.57
CA PHE A 16 -27.86 -15.87 21.79
C PHE A 16 -27.82 -14.94 23.02
N PHE A 17 -28.85 -14.10 23.24
CA PHE A 17 -28.95 -13.25 24.44
C PHE A 17 -29.16 -14.06 25.72
N ARG A 18 -29.91 -15.16 25.67
CA ARG A 18 -30.12 -16.03 26.82
C ARG A 18 -28.93 -16.96 27.08
N THR A 19 -28.35 -17.53 26.05
CA THR A 19 -27.15 -18.36 26.15
C THR A 19 -25.89 -17.53 26.29
N GLY A 20 -25.76 -16.40 25.59
CA GLY A 20 -24.63 -15.49 25.68
C GLY A 20 -24.53 -14.81 27.04
N ASN A 21 -25.64 -14.30 27.59
CA ASN A 21 -25.66 -13.74 28.96
C ASN A 21 -25.45 -14.81 30.05
N ALA A 22 -25.93 -16.04 29.87
CA ALA A 22 -25.67 -17.13 30.81
C ALA A 22 -24.22 -17.61 30.73
N HIS A 23 -23.63 -17.71 29.54
CA HIS A 23 -22.22 -18.07 29.37
C HIS A 23 -21.26 -16.96 29.80
N LEU A 24 -21.58 -15.68 29.54
CA LEU A 24 -20.80 -14.52 30.03
C LEU A 24 -20.78 -14.46 31.58
N LEU A 25 -21.85 -14.95 32.22
CA LEU A 25 -21.99 -14.91 33.68
C LEU A 25 -21.57 -16.20 34.40
N GLN A 26 -21.41 -17.32 33.70
CA GLN A 26 -21.18 -18.63 34.34
C GLN A 26 -19.87 -19.34 34.00
N SER A 27 -19.11 -18.91 32.98
CA SER A 27 -17.83 -19.56 32.67
C SER A 27 -16.65 -18.91 33.39
N LYS A 28 -15.90 -19.71 34.14
CA LYS A 28 -14.71 -19.29 34.90
C LYS A 28 -13.54 -18.80 34.04
N LYS A 29 -13.57 -18.89 32.70
CA LYS A 29 -12.62 -18.34 31.73
C LYS A 29 -13.33 -18.19 30.39
N GLN A 30 -13.80 -17.01 30.09
CA GLN A 30 -14.23 -16.64 28.75
C GLN A 30 -12.99 -16.21 27.96
N GLY A 31 -12.73 -16.84 26.82
CA GLY A 31 -11.63 -16.43 25.97
C GLY A 31 -11.88 -15.04 25.36
N GLU A 32 -10.86 -14.21 25.23
CA GLU A 32 -10.96 -12.86 24.62
C GLU A 32 -11.57 -12.90 23.22
N LYS A 33 -11.45 -14.01 22.51
CA LYS A 33 -12.07 -14.23 21.22
C LYS A 33 -13.60 -14.15 21.29
N GLU A 34 -14.21 -14.89 22.23
CA GLU A 34 -15.66 -14.87 22.45
C GLU A 34 -16.13 -13.50 22.96
N LEU A 35 -15.31 -12.85 23.79
CA LEU A 35 -15.58 -11.50 24.26
C LEU A 35 -15.57 -10.49 23.11
N ILE A 36 -14.59 -10.55 22.21
CA ILE A 36 -14.53 -9.69 21.02
C ILE A 36 -15.72 -9.93 20.11
N GLU A 37 -16.09 -11.18 19.88
CA GLU A 37 -17.25 -11.52 19.06
C GLU A 37 -18.55 -10.95 19.67
N SER A 38 -18.75 -11.09 20.99
CA SER A 38 -19.92 -10.53 21.67
C SER A 38 -19.92 -9.00 21.67
N LEU A 39 -18.77 -8.37 21.86
CA LEU A 39 -18.63 -6.91 21.82
C LEU A 39 -18.73 -6.37 20.40
N SER A 40 -18.35 -7.14 19.39
CA SER A 40 -18.54 -6.78 17.99
C SER A 40 -20.03 -6.68 17.65
N VAL A 41 -20.85 -7.64 18.15
CA VAL A 41 -22.30 -7.58 18.03
C VAL A 41 -22.86 -6.35 18.77
N ALA A 42 -22.40 -6.11 20.00
CA ALA A 42 -22.80 -4.94 20.78
C ALA A 42 -22.44 -3.62 20.08
N TYR A 43 -21.26 -3.56 19.46
CA TYR A 43 -20.82 -2.40 18.67
C TYR A 43 -21.74 -2.15 17.46
N SER A 44 -22.13 -3.21 16.75
CA SER A 44 -23.02 -3.09 15.58
C SER A 44 -24.44 -2.64 15.95
N LEU A 45 -24.90 -3.00 17.17
CA LEU A 45 -26.22 -2.62 17.69
C LEU A 45 -26.25 -1.20 18.30
N SER A 46 -25.09 -0.65 18.67
CA SER A 46 -25.03 0.69 19.27
C SER A 46 -25.22 1.79 18.23
N LYS A 47 -26.09 2.77 18.51
CA LYS A 47 -26.31 3.92 17.62
C LYS A 47 -25.15 4.92 17.68
N ASP A 48 -24.61 5.15 18.88
CA ASP A 48 -23.57 6.14 19.16
C ASP A 48 -22.62 5.67 20.26
N VAL A 49 -21.63 6.53 20.63
CA VAL A 49 -20.66 6.23 21.69
C VAL A 49 -21.35 5.98 23.03
N LYS A 50 -22.42 6.73 23.37
CA LYS A 50 -23.13 6.55 24.64
C LYS A 50 -23.82 5.21 24.71
N GLY A 51 -24.54 4.80 23.65
CA GLY A 51 -25.15 3.50 23.55
C GLY A 51 -24.14 2.36 23.64
N LEU A 52 -22.96 2.52 23.02
CA LEU A 52 -21.88 1.55 23.17
C LEU A 52 -21.38 1.47 24.62
N ASP A 53 -21.15 2.61 25.28
CA ASP A 53 -20.67 2.66 26.67
C ASP A 53 -21.64 2.00 27.65
N GLU A 54 -22.93 2.19 27.47
CA GLU A 54 -23.98 1.51 28.26
C GLU A 54 -23.96 -0.01 28.09
N ILE A 55 -23.83 -0.48 26.84
CA ILE A 55 -23.72 -1.91 26.55
C ILE A 55 -22.44 -2.49 27.14
N LEU A 56 -21.31 -1.80 26.95
CA LEU A 56 -20.01 -2.22 27.50
C LEU A 56 -20.04 -2.32 29.03
N LYS A 57 -20.57 -1.32 29.72
CA LYS A 57 -20.72 -1.35 31.20
C LYS A 57 -21.51 -2.54 31.65
N LYS A 58 -22.63 -2.86 30.98
CA LYS A 58 -23.49 -3.98 31.29
C LYS A 58 -22.82 -5.34 31.07
N GLN A 59 -22.04 -5.48 29.99
CA GLN A 59 -21.36 -6.72 29.67
C GLN A 59 -20.10 -6.97 30.50
N LEU A 60 -19.41 -5.91 30.96
CA LEU A 60 -18.15 -6.01 31.69
C LEU A 60 -18.30 -6.11 33.23
N PHE A 61 -19.52 -6.11 33.74
CA PHE A 61 -19.83 -5.98 35.18
C PHE A 61 -19.32 -7.14 36.07
N ASN A 62 -19.10 -8.35 35.53
CA ASN A 62 -18.80 -9.55 36.34
C ASN A 62 -17.54 -10.30 35.87
N LEU A 63 -16.51 -9.61 35.41
CA LEU A 63 -15.27 -10.23 34.93
C LEU A 63 -14.24 -10.44 36.04
N THR A 64 -13.39 -11.46 35.89
CA THR A 64 -12.20 -11.64 36.73
C THR A 64 -11.22 -10.50 36.50
N GLN A 65 -10.20 -10.34 37.38
CA GLN A 65 -9.26 -9.22 37.27
C GLN A 65 -8.42 -9.27 35.97
N GLU A 66 -8.02 -10.45 35.49
CA GLU A 66 -7.32 -10.63 34.22
C GLU A 66 -8.24 -10.38 33.03
N ASP A 67 -9.44 -10.97 33.04
CA ASP A 67 -10.44 -10.78 32.01
C ASP A 67 -10.91 -9.33 31.95
N ALA A 68 -10.94 -8.62 33.09
CA ALA A 68 -11.28 -7.21 33.15
C ALA A 68 -10.23 -6.32 32.44
N ILE A 69 -8.94 -6.68 32.49
CA ILE A 69 -7.91 -5.95 31.76
C ILE A 69 -8.06 -6.16 30.25
N ALA A 70 -8.24 -7.41 29.81
CA ALA A 70 -8.47 -7.72 28.40
C ALA A 70 -9.75 -7.07 27.89
N ALA A 71 -10.83 -7.16 28.65
CA ALA A 71 -12.10 -6.52 28.33
C ALA A 71 -12.00 -5.00 28.23
N LYS A 72 -11.23 -4.34 29.10
CA LYS A 72 -10.98 -2.91 29.02
C LYS A 72 -10.18 -2.53 27.78
N ILE A 73 -9.20 -3.35 27.39
CA ILE A 73 -8.45 -3.16 26.14
C ILE A 73 -9.41 -3.22 24.95
N ILE A 74 -10.25 -4.24 24.90
CA ILE A 74 -11.21 -4.45 23.82
C ILE A 74 -12.23 -3.31 23.77
N ALA A 75 -12.78 -2.93 24.92
CA ALA A 75 -13.70 -1.81 25.05
C ALA A 75 -13.08 -0.50 24.53
N ASN A 76 -11.83 -0.22 24.89
CA ASN A 76 -11.12 0.95 24.42
C ASN A 76 -11.01 0.96 22.87
N VAL A 77 -10.75 -0.18 22.26
CA VAL A 77 -10.65 -0.31 20.80
C VAL A 77 -12.02 -0.05 20.15
N PHE A 78 -13.09 -0.67 20.64
CA PHE A 78 -14.44 -0.44 20.10
C PHE A 78 -14.89 1.00 20.30
N THR A 79 -14.65 1.58 21.47
CA THR A 79 -14.97 2.99 21.75
C THR A 79 -14.16 3.92 20.84
N ALA A 80 -12.87 3.66 20.67
CA ALA A 80 -12.02 4.44 19.76
C ALA A 80 -12.53 4.40 18.32
N ASN A 81 -12.93 3.21 17.86
CA ASN A 81 -13.53 3.00 16.55
C ASN A 81 -14.84 3.77 16.39
N LYS A 82 -15.70 3.74 17.41
CA LYS A 82 -16.99 4.42 17.38
C LYS A 82 -16.84 5.94 17.34
N ILE A 83 -15.98 6.49 18.20
CA ILE A 83 -15.65 7.92 18.21
C ILE A 83 -15.04 8.37 16.86
N ALA A 84 -14.18 7.54 16.28
CA ALA A 84 -13.58 7.84 15.00
C ALA A 84 -14.62 7.86 13.88
N ALA A 85 -15.56 6.91 13.88
CA ALA A 85 -16.65 6.85 12.92
C ALA A 85 -17.61 8.06 13.04
N GLU A 86 -17.95 8.45 14.27
CA GLU A 86 -18.83 9.60 14.50
C GLU A 86 -18.20 10.94 14.12
N LYS A 87 -16.92 11.13 14.49
CA LYS A 87 -16.21 12.41 14.22
C LYS A 87 -15.74 12.54 12.79
N ASP A 88 -15.59 11.42 12.09
CA ASP A 88 -15.10 11.37 10.70
C ASP A 88 -13.79 12.17 10.47
N VAL A 89 -12.89 12.16 11.45
CA VAL A 89 -11.57 12.78 11.38
C VAL A 89 -10.60 12.06 12.30
N LEU A 90 -9.30 12.18 12.02
CA LEU A 90 -8.27 11.81 12.98
C LEU A 90 -8.47 12.63 14.26
N ASN A 91 -8.73 11.99 15.38
CA ASN A 91 -9.02 12.66 16.62
C ASN A 91 -8.15 12.19 17.78
N LYS A 92 -7.87 13.10 18.71
CA LYS A 92 -7.00 12.85 19.85
C LYS A 92 -7.55 11.75 20.78
N GLU A 93 -8.86 11.66 20.92
CA GLU A 93 -9.52 10.74 21.84
C GLU A 93 -9.40 9.29 21.38
N SER A 94 -9.77 9.00 20.13
CA SER A 94 -9.58 7.68 19.54
C SER A 94 -8.11 7.27 19.54
N THR A 95 -7.21 8.19 19.17
CA THR A 95 -5.77 7.93 19.19
C THR A 95 -5.27 7.58 20.60
N ARG A 96 -5.75 8.29 21.63
CA ARG A 96 -5.40 8.03 23.03
C ARG A 96 -5.87 6.64 23.48
N LEU A 97 -7.10 6.28 23.12
CA LEU A 97 -7.67 4.98 23.47
C LEU A 97 -6.93 3.82 22.77
N PHE A 98 -6.61 3.96 21.49
CA PHE A 98 -5.81 2.97 20.77
C PHE A 98 -4.40 2.83 21.35
N LYS A 99 -3.71 3.95 21.63
CA LYS A 99 -2.37 3.93 22.24
C LYS A 99 -2.41 3.27 23.63
N ALA A 100 -3.43 3.57 24.42
CA ALA A 100 -3.62 2.95 25.72
C ALA A 100 -3.88 1.43 25.60
N ALA A 101 -4.72 1.01 24.66
CA ALA A 101 -4.98 -0.40 24.38
C ALA A 101 -3.70 -1.14 23.93
N LEU A 102 -2.94 -0.55 23.01
CA LEU A 102 -1.69 -1.14 22.52
C LEU A 102 -0.63 -1.24 23.62
N ALA A 103 -0.50 -0.21 24.46
CA ALA A 103 0.43 -0.24 25.59
C ALA A 103 0.03 -1.28 26.66
N ALA A 104 -1.27 -1.44 26.90
CA ALA A 104 -1.79 -2.42 27.86
C ALA A 104 -1.60 -3.86 27.36
N VAL A 105 -1.91 -4.15 26.10
CA VAL A 105 -1.79 -5.51 25.53
C VAL A 105 -0.34 -5.98 25.46
N LYS A 106 0.62 -5.09 25.19
CA LYS A 106 2.04 -5.43 25.22
C LYS A 106 2.52 -5.89 26.60
N LYS A 107 1.94 -5.34 27.67
CA LYS A 107 2.22 -5.79 29.05
C LYS A 107 1.66 -7.18 29.35
N LEU A 108 0.55 -7.55 28.72
CA LEU A 108 -0.05 -8.88 28.87
C LEU A 108 0.72 -9.98 28.13
N LYS A 109 1.63 -9.65 27.21
CA LYS A 109 2.40 -10.60 26.37
C LYS A 109 1.50 -11.58 25.60
N ARG A 110 0.31 -11.15 25.20
CA ARG A 110 -0.68 -11.90 24.45
C ARG A 110 -0.61 -11.52 22.98
N GLN A 111 0.05 -12.32 22.18
CA GLN A 111 0.29 -12.05 20.74
C GLN A 111 -1.00 -11.99 19.92
N ASP A 112 -1.97 -12.83 20.22
CA ASP A 112 -3.28 -12.86 19.55
C ASP A 112 -4.06 -11.55 19.75
N LEU A 113 -4.12 -11.06 20.99
CA LEU A 113 -4.78 -9.79 21.31
C LEU A 113 -3.94 -8.59 20.82
N GLU A 114 -2.59 -8.68 20.88
CA GLU A 114 -1.71 -7.64 20.33
C GLU A 114 -1.91 -7.50 18.82
N LEU A 115 -1.96 -8.62 18.09
CA LEU A 115 -2.25 -8.65 16.66
C LEU A 115 -3.57 -7.95 16.34
N TRP A 116 -4.64 -8.31 17.08
CA TRP A 116 -5.94 -7.71 16.86
C TRP A 116 -5.94 -6.19 17.14
N VAL A 117 -5.41 -5.77 18.29
CA VAL A 117 -5.33 -4.34 18.67
C VAL A 117 -4.46 -3.56 17.67
N ALA A 118 -3.30 -4.10 17.29
CA ALA A 118 -2.41 -3.46 16.33
C ALA A 118 -3.07 -3.34 14.95
N THR A 119 -3.81 -4.38 14.53
CA THR A 119 -4.58 -4.36 13.29
C THR A 119 -5.67 -3.28 13.31
N GLN A 120 -6.41 -3.15 14.41
CA GLN A 120 -7.47 -2.14 14.56
C GLN A 120 -6.87 -0.71 14.57
N TYR A 121 -5.83 -0.50 15.39
CA TYR A 121 -5.18 0.79 15.50
C TYR A 121 -4.46 1.18 14.20
N GLY A 122 -3.73 0.23 13.62
CA GLY A 122 -3.06 0.43 12.35
C GLY A 122 -4.06 0.87 11.27
N PHE A 123 -5.23 0.24 11.21
CA PHE A 123 -6.25 0.59 10.22
C PHE A 123 -6.92 1.95 10.48
N TYR A 124 -7.10 2.33 11.73
CA TYR A 124 -7.54 3.69 12.08
C TYR A 124 -6.54 4.75 11.59
N LEU A 125 -5.25 4.56 11.89
CA LEU A 125 -4.19 5.48 11.45
C LEU A 125 -4.10 5.54 9.91
N TYR A 126 -4.21 4.40 9.25
CA TYR A 126 -4.24 4.26 7.80
C TYR A 126 -5.38 5.07 7.17
N THR A 127 -6.57 4.97 7.74
CA THR A 127 -7.76 5.71 7.29
C THR A 127 -7.51 7.22 7.23
N TYR A 128 -6.81 7.75 8.23
CA TYR A 128 -6.50 9.18 8.35
C TYR A 128 -5.10 9.55 7.85
N ARG A 129 -4.46 8.69 7.02
CA ARG A 129 -3.18 8.94 6.34
C ARG A 129 -2.01 9.21 7.29
N LYS A 130 -2.00 8.62 8.49
CA LYS A 130 -0.85 8.64 9.39
C LYS A 130 0.12 7.50 9.06
N TYR A 131 0.71 7.58 7.91
CA TYR A 131 1.51 6.54 7.28
C TYR A 131 2.77 6.19 8.06
N GLU A 132 3.46 7.17 8.63
CA GLU A 132 4.65 6.94 9.46
C GLU A 132 4.36 6.06 10.70
N GLU A 133 3.19 6.28 11.35
CA GLU A 133 2.79 5.50 12.52
C GLU A 133 2.16 4.14 12.14
N THR A 134 1.59 4.05 10.95
CA THR A 134 0.87 2.87 10.46
C THR A 134 1.82 1.73 10.08
N PHE A 135 2.93 2.03 9.40
CA PHE A 135 3.87 1.02 8.90
C PHE A 135 4.43 0.09 9.99
N PRO A 136 5.03 0.58 11.08
CA PRO A 136 5.58 -0.29 12.11
C PRO A 136 4.52 -1.19 12.76
N LEU A 137 3.27 -0.72 12.87
CA LEU A 137 2.18 -1.55 13.42
C LEU A 137 1.90 -2.74 12.52
N PHE A 138 1.86 -2.53 11.22
CA PHE A 138 1.50 -3.61 10.31
C PHE A 138 2.65 -4.54 9.97
N MET A 139 3.87 -4.04 9.96
CA MET A 139 5.04 -4.93 9.93
C MET A 139 5.06 -5.85 11.15
N SER A 140 4.71 -5.31 12.34
CA SER A 140 4.53 -6.12 13.55
C SER A 140 3.42 -7.16 13.36
N CYS A 141 2.27 -6.77 12.77
CA CYS A 141 1.17 -7.71 12.48
C CYS A 141 1.59 -8.83 11.53
N VAL A 142 2.30 -8.50 10.44
CA VAL A 142 2.82 -9.49 9.49
C VAL A 142 3.79 -10.45 10.20
N ASN A 143 4.72 -9.91 10.98
CA ASN A 143 5.67 -10.73 11.73
C ASN A 143 4.96 -11.65 12.75
N ILE A 144 3.94 -11.16 13.46
CA ILE A 144 3.14 -12.00 14.36
C ILE A 144 2.41 -13.08 13.56
N LEU A 145 1.78 -12.75 12.43
CA LEU A 145 1.03 -13.68 11.59
C LEU A 145 1.90 -14.79 10.98
N ASP A 146 3.18 -14.53 10.75
CA ASP A 146 4.12 -15.53 10.24
C ASP A 146 4.50 -16.59 11.30
N HIS A 147 4.25 -16.30 12.60
CA HIS A 147 4.69 -17.16 13.71
C HIS A 147 3.56 -17.64 14.64
N ILE A 148 2.37 -17.00 14.60
CA ILE A 148 1.26 -17.34 15.49
C ILE A 148 0.51 -18.59 15.02
N ASP A 149 0.01 -19.37 15.97
CA ASP A 149 -0.95 -20.45 15.64
C ASP A 149 -2.24 -19.83 15.08
N GLN A 150 -2.58 -20.20 13.85
CA GLN A 150 -3.75 -19.67 13.13
C GLN A 150 -5.07 -19.86 13.90
N LYS A 151 -5.17 -20.91 14.73
CA LYS A 151 -6.36 -21.20 15.55
C LYS A 151 -6.60 -20.15 16.65
N THR A 152 -5.52 -19.45 17.06
CA THR A 152 -5.59 -18.45 18.13
C THR A 152 -5.91 -17.05 17.60
N ILE A 153 -5.90 -16.84 16.29
CA ILE A 153 -6.13 -15.52 15.69
C ILE A 153 -7.55 -15.06 16.01
N ILE A 154 -7.64 -13.88 16.60
CA ILE A 154 -8.90 -13.21 16.90
C ILE A 154 -9.47 -12.59 15.64
N SER A 155 -10.78 -12.81 15.39
CA SER A 155 -11.47 -12.32 14.18
C SER A 155 -10.65 -12.56 12.91
N PRO A 156 -10.34 -13.84 12.58
CA PRO A 156 -9.35 -14.15 11.54
C PRO A 156 -9.73 -13.57 10.17
N CYS A 157 -11.04 -13.59 9.81
CA CYS A 157 -11.51 -12.99 8.58
C CYS A 157 -11.13 -11.50 8.49
N GLU A 158 -11.48 -10.73 9.53
CA GLU A 158 -11.20 -9.30 9.59
C GLU A 158 -9.69 -9.01 9.64
N THR A 159 -8.96 -9.76 10.47
CA THR A 159 -7.51 -9.60 10.65
C THR A 159 -6.77 -9.85 9.33
N TYR A 160 -6.99 -11.00 8.70
CA TYR A 160 -6.37 -11.30 7.42
C TYR A 160 -6.79 -10.32 6.31
N LYS A 161 -8.07 -9.95 6.25
CA LYS A 161 -8.56 -8.96 5.31
C LYS A 161 -7.83 -7.63 5.45
N LYS A 162 -7.76 -7.09 6.67
CA LYS A 162 -7.12 -5.80 6.95
C LYS A 162 -5.62 -5.83 6.65
N VAL A 163 -4.93 -6.92 7.03
CA VAL A 163 -3.52 -7.11 6.70
C VAL A 163 -3.34 -7.32 5.20
N GLY A 164 -4.18 -8.14 4.56
CA GLY A 164 -4.20 -8.33 3.12
C GLY A 164 -4.36 -7.01 2.36
N PHE A 165 -5.27 -6.17 2.77
CA PHE A 165 -5.47 -4.83 2.21
C PHE A 165 -4.25 -3.92 2.36
N PHE A 166 -3.64 -3.93 3.54
CA PHE A 166 -2.42 -3.18 3.77
C PHE A 166 -1.31 -3.63 2.83
N LEU A 167 -1.12 -4.95 2.68
CA LEU A 167 -0.11 -5.51 1.81
C LEU A 167 -0.36 -5.16 0.33
N MET A 168 -1.64 -4.97 -0.12
CA MET A 168 -1.95 -4.43 -1.45
C MET A 168 -1.45 -2.98 -1.65
N THR A 169 -1.39 -2.18 -0.61
CA THR A 169 -0.98 -0.77 -0.71
C THR A 169 0.54 -0.62 -0.78
N VAL A 170 1.28 -1.54 -0.16
CA VAL A 170 2.76 -1.58 -0.27
C VAL A 170 3.24 -2.51 -1.37
N GLU A 171 2.29 -2.90 -2.27
CA GLU A 171 2.58 -3.65 -3.48
C GLU A 171 3.22 -5.04 -3.22
N ASP A 172 3.10 -5.57 -1.98
CA ASP A 172 3.36 -6.97 -1.71
C ASP A 172 2.15 -7.82 -2.11
N TYR A 173 1.90 -7.84 -3.40
CA TYR A 173 0.75 -8.48 -4.01
C TYR A 173 0.72 -9.98 -3.75
N HIS A 174 1.84 -10.60 -3.49
CA HIS A 174 1.95 -12.02 -3.23
C HIS A 174 1.41 -12.40 -1.85
N LYS A 175 1.84 -11.71 -0.80
CA LYS A 175 1.38 -11.95 0.56
C LYS A 175 -0.04 -11.42 0.79
N ALA A 176 -0.48 -10.37 0.01
CA ALA A 176 -1.88 -9.94 0.02
C ALA A 176 -2.82 -11.03 -0.50
N ASP A 177 -2.47 -11.76 -1.60
CA ASP A 177 -3.24 -12.92 -2.04
C ASP A 177 -3.34 -13.97 -0.95
N GLU A 178 -2.19 -14.34 -0.37
CA GLU A 178 -2.18 -15.32 0.70
C GLU A 178 -3.16 -14.94 1.82
N TYR A 179 -3.10 -13.68 2.27
CA TYR A 179 -3.92 -13.25 3.40
C TYR A 179 -5.38 -12.99 3.01
N LEU A 180 -5.66 -12.48 1.83
CA LEU A 180 -7.02 -12.34 1.34
C LEU A 180 -7.67 -13.71 1.10
N LEU A 181 -6.93 -14.70 0.61
CA LEU A 181 -7.42 -16.07 0.49
C LEU A 181 -7.67 -16.70 1.86
N LYS A 182 -6.80 -16.46 2.84
CA LYS A 182 -7.07 -16.86 4.24
C LYS A 182 -8.31 -16.16 4.78
N ALA A 183 -8.45 -14.84 4.58
CA ALA A 183 -9.65 -14.11 4.98
C ALA A 183 -10.91 -14.72 4.38
N ARG A 184 -10.86 -15.08 3.09
CA ARG A 184 -11.96 -15.72 2.37
C ARG A 184 -12.42 -17.04 3.01
N GLN A 185 -11.51 -17.84 3.54
CA GLN A 185 -11.84 -19.10 4.21
C GLN A 185 -12.68 -18.90 5.48
N TYR A 186 -12.53 -17.75 6.14
CA TYR A 186 -13.26 -17.41 7.37
C TYR A 186 -14.50 -16.54 7.13
N ALA A 187 -14.72 -16.08 5.89
CA ALA A 187 -15.87 -15.25 5.56
C ALA A 187 -17.16 -16.09 5.52
N ALA A 188 -18.25 -15.50 6.01
CA ALA A 188 -19.55 -16.16 5.94
C ALA A 188 -19.99 -16.35 4.48
N PRO A 189 -20.56 -17.51 4.11
CA PRO A 189 -21.05 -17.74 2.75
C PRO A 189 -22.09 -16.67 2.34
N ASN A 190 -22.03 -16.25 1.09
CA ASN A 190 -22.94 -15.27 0.50
C ASN A 190 -23.03 -13.94 1.28
N SER A 191 -21.98 -13.58 1.99
CA SER A 191 -21.91 -12.33 2.74
C SER A 191 -21.34 -11.20 1.87
N SER A 192 -21.70 -9.97 2.19
CA SER A 192 -21.06 -8.77 1.62
C SER A 192 -19.54 -8.74 1.88
N GLU A 193 -19.12 -9.30 3.02
CA GLU A 193 -17.71 -9.40 3.36
C GLU A 193 -16.96 -10.34 2.41
N LEU A 194 -17.54 -11.52 2.12
CA LEU A 194 -16.99 -12.46 1.13
C LEU A 194 -16.92 -11.83 -0.26
N ALA A 195 -17.99 -11.15 -0.68
CA ALA A 195 -18.02 -10.42 -1.94
C ALA A 195 -16.89 -9.37 -2.00
N GLY A 196 -16.68 -8.64 -0.89
CA GLY A 196 -15.64 -7.61 -0.79
C GLY A 196 -14.22 -8.19 -0.82
N ILE A 197 -13.97 -9.31 -0.17
CA ILE A 197 -12.68 -10.01 -0.21
C ILE A 197 -12.42 -10.51 -1.64
N THR A 198 -13.43 -11.08 -2.27
CA THR A 198 -13.34 -11.59 -3.65
C THR A 198 -13.09 -10.47 -4.66
N ASP A 199 -13.77 -9.32 -4.51
CA ASP A 199 -13.51 -8.12 -5.30
C ASP A 199 -12.05 -7.64 -5.14
N ASN A 200 -11.53 -7.62 -3.91
CA ASN A 200 -10.13 -7.25 -3.66
C ASN A 200 -9.13 -8.23 -4.28
N LEU A 201 -9.42 -9.53 -4.28
CA LEU A 201 -8.63 -10.53 -5.02
C LEU A 201 -8.64 -10.20 -6.52
N GLY A 202 -9.78 -9.80 -7.05
CA GLY A 202 -9.89 -9.30 -8.42
C GLY A 202 -9.07 -8.03 -8.65
N VAL A 203 -9.14 -7.02 -7.76
CA VAL A 203 -8.34 -5.79 -7.84
C VAL A 203 -6.85 -6.12 -7.71
N ASN A 204 -6.47 -7.03 -6.83
CA ASN A 204 -5.09 -7.49 -6.71
C ASN A 204 -4.60 -8.18 -7.99
N SER A 205 -5.52 -8.91 -8.69
CA SER A 205 -5.26 -9.50 -9.99
C SER A 205 -5.02 -8.47 -11.10
N ILE A 206 -5.76 -7.36 -11.13
CA ILE A 206 -5.47 -6.24 -12.05
C ILE A 206 -4.06 -5.70 -11.80
N ASN A 207 -3.70 -5.52 -10.55
CA ASN A 207 -2.43 -4.95 -10.13
C ASN A 207 -1.24 -5.85 -10.51
N GLN A 208 -1.45 -7.15 -10.56
CA GLN A 208 -0.51 -8.14 -11.07
C GLN A 208 -0.56 -8.32 -12.60
N ASN A 209 -1.33 -7.48 -13.26
CA ASN A 209 -1.56 -7.52 -14.70
C ASN A 209 -2.17 -8.84 -15.21
N ASN A 210 -2.89 -9.57 -14.32
CA ASN A 210 -3.58 -10.79 -14.63
C ASN A 210 -5.09 -10.57 -14.85
N LEU A 211 -5.43 -10.00 -15.99
CA LEU A 211 -6.81 -9.66 -16.33
C LEU A 211 -7.79 -10.86 -16.37
N PRO A 212 -7.40 -12.07 -16.84
CA PRO A 212 -8.32 -13.20 -16.82
C PRO A 212 -8.79 -13.62 -15.42
N ASN A 213 -7.89 -13.68 -14.41
CA ASN A 213 -8.30 -13.98 -13.03
C ASN A 213 -9.05 -12.80 -12.40
N ALA A 214 -8.67 -11.56 -12.72
CA ALA A 214 -9.44 -10.41 -12.29
C ALA A 214 -10.90 -10.54 -12.72
N GLU A 215 -11.16 -10.87 -14.01
CA GLU A 215 -12.52 -11.12 -14.49
C GLU A 215 -13.22 -12.26 -13.76
N ALA A 216 -12.54 -13.37 -13.50
CA ALA A 216 -13.11 -14.49 -12.77
C ALA A 216 -13.55 -14.08 -11.35
N TYR A 217 -12.67 -13.40 -10.61
CA TYR A 217 -12.99 -12.91 -9.27
C TYR A 217 -14.09 -11.86 -9.28
N PHE A 218 -14.10 -10.93 -10.22
CA PHE A 218 -15.17 -9.94 -10.29
C PHE A 218 -16.51 -10.56 -10.68
N ASN A 219 -16.54 -11.57 -11.52
CA ASN A 219 -17.78 -12.28 -11.83
C ASN A 219 -18.31 -13.02 -10.59
N GLU A 220 -17.42 -13.65 -9.82
CA GLU A 220 -17.80 -14.26 -8.55
C GLU A 220 -18.25 -13.21 -7.52
N ALA A 221 -17.50 -12.12 -7.38
CA ALA A 221 -17.84 -11.03 -6.45
C ALA A 221 -19.19 -10.39 -6.80
N GLU A 222 -19.52 -10.26 -8.07
CA GLU A 222 -20.82 -9.79 -8.55
C GLU A 222 -21.97 -10.70 -8.08
N LEU A 223 -21.80 -12.01 -8.25
CA LEU A 223 -22.81 -12.98 -7.78
C LEU A 223 -22.98 -12.93 -6.26
N LEU A 224 -21.87 -12.85 -5.53
CA LEU A 224 -21.87 -12.75 -4.08
C LEU A 224 -22.51 -11.44 -3.58
N ALA A 225 -22.22 -10.30 -4.24
CA ALA A 225 -22.82 -9.01 -3.88
C ALA A 225 -24.34 -9.02 -4.10
N LYS A 226 -24.80 -9.59 -5.23
CA LYS A 226 -26.23 -9.79 -5.51
C LYS A 226 -26.90 -10.73 -4.50
N ALA A 227 -26.25 -11.84 -4.15
CA ALA A 227 -26.75 -12.77 -3.15
C ALA A 227 -26.84 -12.14 -1.75
N ALA A 228 -25.85 -11.32 -1.40
CA ALA A 228 -25.82 -10.55 -0.16
C ALA A 228 -26.81 -9.37 -0.17
N LYS A 229 -27.38 -9.00 -1.32
CA LYS A 229 -28.23 -7.80 -1.53
C LYS A 229 -27.51 -6.51 -1.09
N ASP A 230 -26.22 -6.43 -1.40
CA ASP A 230 -25.38 -5.26 -1.14
C ASP A 230 -25.20 -4.48 -2.43
N ASP A 231 -26.09 -3.52 -2.67
CA ASP A 231 -26.09 -2.70 -3.88
C ASP A 231 -24.80 -1.91 -4.03
N LEU A 232 -24.24 -1.43 -2.92
CA LEU A 232 -22.98 -0.70 -2.95
C LEU A 232 -21.82 -1.63 -3.33
N ARG A 233 -21.77 -2.85 -2.79
CA ARG A 233 -20.76 -3.82 -3.16
C ARG A 233 -20.90 -4.19 -4.64
N TYR A 234 -22.13 -4.34 -5.09
CA TYR A 234 -22.42 -4.58 -6.51
C TYR A 234 -21.90 -3.45 -7.40
N ALA A 235 -22.19 -2.20 -7.05
CA ALA A 235 -21.67 -1.01 -7.76
C ALA A 235 -20.13 -1.03 -7.86
N LYS A 236 -19.44 -1.27 -6.74
CA LYS A 236 -17.98 -1.37 -6.71
C LYS A 236 -17.43 -2.44 -7.66
N VAL A 237 -18.07 -3.61 -7.67
CA VAL A 237 -17.67 -4.68 -8.60
C VAL A 237 -17.86 -4.28 -10.04
N LEU A 238 -18.92 -3.52 -10.37
CA LEU A 238 -19.10 -2.97 -11.73
C LEU A 238 -17.95 -2.04 -12.11
N GLY A 239 -17.52 -1.15 -11.23
CA GLY A 239 -16.35 -0.29 -11.43
C GLY A 239 -15.05 -1.08 -11.60
N SER A 240 -14.88 -2.14 -10.81
CA SER A 240 -13.74 -3.07 -10.94
C SER A 240 -13.74 -3.79 -12.31
N LYS A 241 -14.90 -4.27 -12.74
CA LYS A 241 -15.08 -4.89 -14.07
C LYS A 241 -14.81 -3.89 -15.21
N ALA A 242 -15.27 -2.65 -15.04
CA ALA A 242 -15.00 -1.58 -15.99
C ALA A 242 -13.50 -1.33 -16.16
N THR A 243 -12.74 -1.39 -15.06
CA THR A 243 -11.27 -1.27 -15.08
C THR A 243 -10.63 -2.37 -15.94
N VAL A 244 -11.13 -3.61 -15.87
CA VAL A 244 -10.66 -4.69 -16.75
C VAL A 244 -11.01 -4.41 -18.21
N LYS A 245 -12.25 -3.95 -18.47
CA LYS A 245 -12.67 -3.60 -19.84
C LYS A 245 -11.82 -2.46 -20.42
N PHE A 246 -11.54 -1.45 -19.62
CA PHE A 246 -10.64 -0.36 -19.97
C PHE A 246 -9.23 -0.85 -20.32
N LYS A 247 -8.64 -1.71 -19.48
CA LYS A 247 -7.31 -2.30 -19.73
C LYS A 247 -7.29 -3.17 -21.00
N LYS A 248 -8.43 -3.75 -21.37
CA LYS A 248 -8.63 -4.48 -22.63
C LYS A 248 -8.96 -3.56 -23.81
N LYS A 249 -8.96 -2.23 -23.62
CA LYS A 249 -9.35 -1.22 -24.61
C LYS A 249 -10.80 -1.38 -25.09
N GLN A 250 -11.64 -2.00 -24.28
CA GLN A 250 -13.08 -2.16 -24.53
C GLN A 250 -13.83 -0.98 -23.88
N TYR A 251 -13.70 0.21 -24.49
CA TYR A 251 -14.14 1.46 -23.86
C TYR A 251 -15.66 1.54 -23.70
N LEU A 252 -16.44 1.18 -24.71
CA LEU A 252 -17.91 1.24 -24.64
C LEU A 252 -18.49 0.33 -23.54
N PRO A 253 -18.08 -0.95 -23.40
CA PRO A 253 -18.46 -1.77 -22.26
C PRO A 253 -18.03 -1.19 -20.91
N ALA A 254 -16.83 -0.58 -20.82
CA ALA A 254 -16.35 0.05 -19.59
C ALA A 254 -17.24 1.24 -19.21
N ILE A 255 -17.60 2.09 -20.17
CA ILE A 255 -18.51 3.24 -19.97
C ILE A 255 -19.87 2.77 -19.44
N ALA A 256 -20.45 1.72 -20.04
CA ALA A 256 -21.74 1.20 -19.61
C ALA A 256 -21.71 0.71 -18.14
N LEU A 257 -20.68 -0.02 -17.76
CA LEU A 257 -20.49 -0.51 -16.39
C LEU A 257 -20.29 0.65 -15.40
N LEU A 258 -19.51 1.67 -15.77
CA LEU A 258 -19.26 2.83 -14.91
C LEU A 258 -20.50 3.69 -14.72
N LYS A 259 -21.32 3.84 -15.75
CA LYS A 259 -22.61 4.56 -15.63
C LYS A 259 -23.55 3.86 -14.64
N GLN A 260 -23.63 2.52 -14.69
CA GLN A 260 -24.41 1.74 -13.73
C GLN A 260 -23.83 1.85 -12.31
N ASP A 261 -22.52 1.78 -12.15
CA ASP A 261 -21.86 1.98 -10.86
C ASP A 261 -22.20 3.35 -10.29
N ILE A 262 -22.07 4.43 -11.09
CA ILE A 262 -22.38 5.79 -10.67
C ILE A 262 -23.84 5.91 -10.22
N GLU A 263 -24.77 5.41 -11.02
CA GLU A 263 -26.20 5.45 -10.72
C GLU A 263 -26.51 4.79 -9.37
N ILE A 264 -26.06 3.55 -9.19
CA ILE A 264 -26.27 2.80 -7.94
C ILE A 264 -25.58 3.49 -6.76
N SER A 265 -24.35 3.95 -6.95
CA SER A 265 -23.58 4.63 -5.89
C SER A 265 -24.23 5.93 -5.44
N GLN A 266 -24.86 6.67 -6.37
CA GLN A 266 -25.64 7.86 -6.05
C GLN A 266 -26.94 7.53 -5.33
N GLN A 267 -27.65 6.47 -5.75
CA GLN A 267 -28.89 6.02 -5.10
C GLN A 267 -28.65 5.59 -3.65
N VAL A 268 -27.55 4.87 -3.39
CA VAL A 268 -27.17 4.47 -2.03
C VAL A 268 -26.44 5.59 -1.28
N GLY A 269 -26.20 6.73 -1.95
CA GLY A 269 -25.56 7.91 -1.38
C GLY A 269 -24.06 7.72 -1.08
N ASN A 270 -23.34 6.87 -1.80
CA ASN A 270 -21.93 6.62 -1.57
C ASN A 270 -21.03 7.55 -2.38
N THR A 271 -20.79 8.76 -1.88
CA THR A 271 -19.98 9.78 -2.55
C THR A 271 -18.59 9.29 -2.97
N GLN A 272 -17.96 8.44 -2.16
CA GLN A 272 -16.59 7.97 -2.45
C GLN A 272 -16.54 7.04 -3.67
N ASN A 273 -17.48 6.08 -3.76
CA ASN A 273 -17.54 5.22 -4.93
C ASN A 273 -17.97 6.01 -6.17
N THR A 274 -18.90 6.97 -6.00
CA THR A 274 -19.30 7.88 -7.09
C THR A 274 -18.10 8.62 -7.68
N ILE A 275 -17.23 9.19 -6.83
CA ILE A 275 -16.00 9.87 -7.30
C ILE A 275 -15.10 8.89 -8.06
N PHE A 276 -14.86 7.72 -7.49
CA PHE A 276 -14.00 6.72 -8.13
C PHE A 276 -14.52 6.35 -9.51
N ALA A 277 -15.81 6.06 -9.61
CA ALA A 277 -16.45 5.68 -10.87
C ALA A 277 -16.44 6.84 -11.89
N LEU A 278 -16.67 8.09 -11.45
CA LEU A 278 -16.60 9.28 -12.29
C LEU A 278 -15.19 9.55 -12.81
N VAL A 279 -14.17 9.43 -11.97
CA VAL A 279 -12.76 9.59 -12.38
C VAL A 279 -12.39 8.52 -13.39
N MET A 280 -12.80 7.28 -13.12
CA MET A 280 -12.55 6.18 -14.04
C MET A 280 -13.28 6.37 -15.36
N LEU A 281 -14.52 6.89 -15.32
CA LEU A 281 -15.32 7.24 -16.50
C LEU A 281 -14.63 8.34 -17.33
N GLY A 282 -14.11 9.37 -16.67
CA GLY A 282 -13.32 10.41 -17.32
C GLY A 282 -12.09 9.84 -18.04
N LYS A 283 -11.34 8.96 -17.39
CA LYS A 283 -10.21 8.26 -18.02
C LYS A 283 -10.62 7.42 -19.23
N VAL A 284 -11.75 6.71 -19.14
CA VAL A 284 -12.25 5.88 -20.24
C VAL A 284 -12.70 6.75 -21.39
N TYR A 285 -13.38 7.86 -21.13
CA TYR A 285 -13.78 8.82 -22.15
C TYR A 285 -12.58 9.46 -22.85
N LEU A 286 -11.56 9.89 -22.10
CA LEU A 286 -10.30 10.39 -22.68
C LEU A 286 -9.65 9.35 -23.60
N ALA A 287 -9.52 8.13 -23.13
CA ALA A 287 -8.94 7.05 -23.94
C ALA A 287 -9.79 6.69 -25.17
N ASN A 288 -11.08 7.00 -25.16
CA ASN A 288 -12.01 6.82 -26.27
C ASN A 288 -12.11 8.05 -27.19
N GLY A 289 -11.41 9.14 -26.88
CA GLY A 289 -11.45 10.40 -27.63
C GLY A 289 -12.70 11.26 -27.37
N ALA A 290 -13.49 10.95 -26.35
CA ALA A 290 -14.70 11.66 -25.94
C ALA A 290 -14.34 12.73 -24.89
N ILE A 291 -13.69 13.82 -25.36
CA ILE A 291 -13.09 14.83 -24.49
C ILE A 291 -14.14 15.60 -23.69
N GLU A 292 -15.24 15.99 -24.33
CA GLU A 292 -16.30 16.77 -23.67
C GLU A 292 -16.99 15.97 -22.55
N GLU A 293 -17.25 14.69 -22.79
CA GLU A 293 -17.83 13.80 -21.79
C GLU A 293 -16.85 13.52 -20.65
N ALA A 294 -15.55 13.42 -20.96
CA ALA A 294 -14.51 13.27 -19.96
C ALA A 294 -14.44 14.49 -19.05
N ASP A 295 -14.43 15.68 -19.64
CA ASP A 295 -14.42 16.96 -18.93
C ASP A 295 -15.63 17.10 -18.00
N SER A 296 -16.83 16.84 -18.52
CA SER A 296 -18.06 16.85 -17.74
C SER A 296 -18.01 15.90 -16.54
N ALA A 297 -17.58 14.65 -16.75
CA ALA A 297 -17.50 13.66 -15.69
C ALA A 297 -16.48 14.06 -14.60
N LEU A 298 -15.34 14.61 -15.00
CA LEU A 298 -14.28 15.04 -14.08
C LEU A 298 -14.67 16.27 -13.27
N HIS A 299 -15.38 17.23 -13.87
CA HIS A 299 -15.90 18.38 -13.13
C HIS A 299 -16.94 17.98 -12.10
N VAL A 300 -17.83 17.03 -12.41
CA VAL A 300 -18.75 16.46 -11.42
C VAL A 300 -17.97 15.78 -10.29
N ALA A 301 -16.95 14.97 -10.61
CA ALA A 301 -16.10 14.34 -9.63
C ALA A 301 -15.38 15.34 -8.73
N GLN A 302 -14.92 16.46 -9.30
CA GLN A 302 -14.22 17.53 -8.58
C GLN A 302 -15.10 18.18 -7.48
N VAL A 303 -16.36 18.43 -7.77
CA VAL A 303 -17.32 18.98 -6.78
C VAL A 303 -17.43 18.06 -5.56
N TYR A 304 -17.55 16.76 -5.80
CA TYR A 304 -17.57 15.78 -4.71
C TYR A 304 -16.23 15.71 -3.95
N ALA A 305 -15.10 15.72 -4.67
CA ALA A 305 -13.77 15.56 -4.08
C ALA A 305 -13.37 16.74 -3.17
N GLN A 306 -13.88 17.94 -3.42
CA GLN A 306 -13.62 19.13 -2.60
C GLN A 306 -14.36 19.11 -1.25
N SER A 307 -15.34 18.23 -1.07
CA SER A 307 -16.18 18.19 0.14
C SER A 307 -15.46 17.79 1.43
N LYS A 308 -14.34 17.06 1.34
CA LYS A 308 -13.59 16.54 2.51
C LYS A 308 -12.09 16.65 2.33
N THR A 309 -11.41 16.99 3.43
CA THR A 309 -9.93 17.15 3.44
C THR A 309 -9.17 15.87 3.07
N TYR A 310 -9.77 14.72 3.27
CA TYR A 310 -9.19 13.42 2.99
C TYR A 310 -9.40 12.94 1.53
N LEU A 311 -10.20 13.64 0.75
CA LEU A 311 -10.36 13.38 -0.69
C LEU A 311 -9.30 14.09 -1.56
N LYS A 312 -8.32 14.74 -0.96
CA LYS A 312 -7.31 15.53 -1.69
C LYS A 312 -6.51 14.75 -2.71
N SER A 313 -6.30 13.45 -2.50
CA SER A 313 -5.65 12.61 -3.53
C SER A 313 -6.52 12.44 -4.76
N SER A 314 -7.84 12.27 -4.57
CA SER A 314 -8.78 12.21 -5.68
C SER A 314 -8.87 13.56 -6.38
N ASP A 315 -8.91 14.67 -5.62
CA ASP A 315 -8.88 16.02 -6.18
C ASP A 315 -7.59 16.27 -6.99
N TYR A 316 -6.45 15.78 -6.52
CA TYR A 316 -5.19 15.83 -7.27
C TYR A 316 -5.25 15.04 -8.58
N GLU A 317 -5.76 13.81 -8.54
CA GLU A 317 -5.91 12.96 -9.72
C GLU A 317 -6.87 13.59 -10.74
N ILE A 318 -8.01 14.10 -10.28
CA ILE A 318 -9.00 14.80 -11.11
C ILE A 318 -8.36 16.02 -11.79
N ASN A 319 -7.67 16.88 -11.04
CA ASN A 319 -7.03 18.05 -11.62
C ASN A 319 -5.87 17.70 -12.55
N THR A 320 -5.24 16.54 -12.39
CA THR A 320 -4.25 16.03 -13.35
C THR A 320 -4.91 15.71 -14.70
N LEU A 321 -6.06 15.06 -14.67
CA LEU A 321 -6.82 14.73 -15.89
C LEU A 321 -7.43 15.98 -16.53
N ILE A 322 -7.96 16.92 -15.74
CA ILE A 322 -8.44 18.23 -16.25
C ILE A 322 -7.30 19.01 -16.89
N LEU A 323 -6.10 18.99 -16.31
CA LEU A 323 -4.91 19.59 -16.92
C LEU A 323 -4.55 18.95 -18.28
N GLU A 324 -4.69 17.63 -18.39
CA GLU A 324 -4.48 16.91 -19.65
C GLU A 324 -5.48 17.37 -20.72
N ILE A 325 -6.77 17.43 -20.36
CA ILE A 325 -7.84 17.94 -21.23
C ILE A 325 -7.56 19.38 -21.65
N ALA A 326 -7.27 20.28 -20.70
CA ALA A 326 -7.03 21.68 -20.97
C ALA A 326 -5.87 21.91 -21.94
N LYS A 327 -4.82 21.09 -21.85
CA LYS A 327 -3.70 21.12 -22.81
C LYS A 327 -4.12 20.63 -24.19
N GLU A 328 -4.90 19.54 -24.27
CA GLU A 328 -5.33 18.95 -25.53
C GLU A 328 -6.32 19.88 -26.26
N THR A 329 -7.18 20.57 -25.51
CA THR A 329 -8.16 21.52 -26.05
C THR A 329 -7.62 22.94 -26.25
N GLY A 330 -6.39 23.23 -25.80
CA GLY A 330 -5.80 24.57 -25.84
C GLY A 330 -6.49 25.58 -24.92
N ASN A 331 -7.11 25.12 -23.82
CA ASN A 331 -7.79 25.99 -22.86
C ASN A 331 -6.78 26.53 -21.82
N ASP A 332 -6.03 27.59 -22.20
CA ASP A 332 -4.97 28.20 -21.37
C ASP A 332 -5.45 28.60 -19.97
N LYS A 333 -6.71 29.09 -19.87
CA LYS A 333 -7.28 29.50 -18.58
C LYS A 333 -7.44 28.31 -17.63
N GLU A 334 -7.98 27.24 -18.11
CA GLU A 334 -8.22 26.04 -17.34
C GLU A 334 -6.91 25.31 -17.03
N GLU A 335 -5.99 25.29 -17.97
CA GLU A 335 -4.63 24.81 -17.75
C GLU A 335 -3.96 25.53 -16.58
N LEU A 336 -4.03 26.87 -16.55
CA LEU A 336 -3.45 27.66 -15.47
C LEU A 336 -4.14 27.37 -14.12
N LEU A 337 -5.46 27.23 -14.10
CA LEU A 337 -6.22 26.90 -12.88
C LEU A 337 -5.86 25.52 -12.36
N ALA A 338 -5.84 24.52 -13.24
CA ALA A 338 -5.48 23.15 -12.88
C ALA A 338 -4.02 23.07 -12.37
N ARG A 339 -3.07 23.75 -13.00
CA ARG A 339 -1.67 23.82 -12.52
C ARG A 339 -1.56 24.42 -11.13
N ARG A 340 -2.25 25.54 -10.87
CA ARG A 340 -2.26 26.18 -9.54
C ARG A 340 -2.86 25.25 -8.49
N LYS A 341 -3.96 24.58 -8.84
CA LYS A 341 -4.62 23.64 -7.94
C LYS A 341 -3.75 22.42 -7.63
N LEU A 342 -3.08 21.88 -8.63
CA LEU A 342 -2.14 20.77 -8.46
C LEU A 342 -0.98 21.16 -7.56
N GLU A 343 -0.43 22.37 -7.69
CA GLU A 343 0.65 22.85 -6.82
C GLU A 343 0.20 22.99 -5.36
N GLU A 344 -1.01 23.53 -5.11
CA GLU A 344 -1.63 23.60 -3.78
C GLU A 344 -1.82 22.20 -3.17
N LEU A 345 -2.42 21.29 -3.95
CA LEU A 345 -2.69 19.93 -3.53
C LEU A 345 -1.41 19.13 -3.30
N LYS A 346 -0.40 19.31 -4.16
CA LYS A 346 0.91 18.68 -4.02
C LYS A 346 1.56 19.02 -2.68
N LYS A 347 1.58 20.30 -2.29
CA LYS A 347 2.09 20.74 -0.98
C LYS A 347 1.36 20.06 0.17
N THR A 348 0.03 19.96 0.05
CA THR A 348 -0.80 19.35 1.10
C THR A 348 -0.61 17.83 1.17
N LEU A 349 -0.54 17.15 0.03
CA LEU A 349 -0.36 15.71 -0.05
C LEU A 349 1.04 15.28 0.39
N THR A 350 2.06 16.07 0.05
CA THR A 350 3.44 15.82 0.49
C THR A 350 3.52 15.79 2.03
N ASN A 351 2.81 16.69 2.70
CA ASN A 351 2.78 16.73 4.16
C ASN A 351 1.91 15.62 4.78
N LEU A 352 0.91 15.10 4.06
CA LEU A 352 -0.03 14.11 4.59
C LEU A 352 0.42 12.65 4.33
N ASP A 353 1.11 12.41 3.22
CA ASP A 353 1.35 11.06 2.70
C ASP A 353 2.77 10.52 2.98
N GLY A 354 3.53 11.17 3.86
CA GLY A 354 4.91 10.73 4.13
C GLY A 354 5.85 10.90 2.93
N LYS A 355 5.39 11.50 1.81
CA LYS A 355 6.26 11.84 0.67
C LYS A 355 7.39 12.77 1.07
N ASP A 356 7.16 13.63 2.09
CA ASP A 356 8.21 14.46 2.67
C ASP A 356 9.28 13.63 3.38
N VAL A 357 8.90 12.55 4.07
CA VAL A 357 9.86 11.66 4.74
C VAL A 357 10.73 10.98 3.70
N ILE A 358 10.13 10.51 2.61
CA ILE A 358 10.87 9.86 1.52
C ILE A 358 11.66 10.86 0.72
N ALA A 359 11.09 12.01 0.40
CA ALA A 359 11.82 13.08 -0.26
C ALA A 359 13.03 13.52 0.60
N LYS A 360 12.86 13.63 1.92
CA LYS A 360 13.95 13.93 2.86
C LYS A 360 14.97 12.80 2.94
N VAL A 361 14.54 11.54 3.01
CA VAL A 361 15.43 10.38 3.03
C VAL A 361 16.13 10.22 1.68
N SER A 362 15.40 10.30 0.56
CA SER A 362 15.98 10.27 -0.78
C SER A 362 16.94 11.43 -1.02
N TRP A 363 16.60 12.62 -0.52
CA TRP A 363 17.46 13.78 -0.60
C TRP A 363 18.71 13.62 0.30
N ALA A 364 18.57 13.10 1.52
CA ALA A 364 19.68 12.83 2.42
C ALA A 364 20.64 11.81 1.81
N VAL A 365 20.12 10.72 1.23
CA VAL A 365 20.89 9.70 0.52
C VAL A 365 21.55 10.26 -0.74
N GLU A 366 20.86 11.08 -1.54
CA GLU A 366 21.43 11.71 -2.74
C GLU A 366 22.50 12.74 -2.38
N LYS A 367 22.30 13.50 -1.28
CA LYS A 367 23.30 14.41 -0.73
C LYS A 367 24.54 13.66 -0.25
N GLU A 368 24.36 12.57 0.49
CA GLU A 368 25.46 11.70 0.94
C GLU A 368 26.21 11.12 -0.27
N LYS A 369 25.48 10.61 -1.26
CA LYS A 369 26.01 10.12 -2.52
C LYS A 369 26.82 11.19 -3.26
N LEU A 370 26.28 12.41 -3.33
CA LEU A 370 26.99 13.55 -3.94
C LEU A 370 28.25 13.89 -3.14
N GLN A 371 28.19 13.94 -1.81
CA GLN A 371 29.35 14.18 -0.95
C GLN A 371 30.41 13.10 -1.13
N LEU A 372 30.00 11.82 -1.15
CA LEU A 372 30.89 10.69 -1.40
C LEU A 372 31.50 10.75 -2.82
N SER A 373 30.71 11.14 -3.82
CA SER A 373 31.20 11.28 -5.19
C SER A 373 32.19 12.45 -5.30
N ILE A 374 31.91 13.57 -4.64
CA ILE A 374 32.84 14.73 -4.57
C ILE A 374 34.12 14.35 -3.80
N ALA A 375 34.00 13.65 -2.68
CA ALA A 375 35.13 13.17 -1.90
C ALA A 375 35.97 12.18 -2.70
N ALA A 376 35.33 11.25 -3.43
CA ALA A 376 36.01 10.30 -4.31
C ALA A 376 36.69 11.00 -5.48
N GLU A 377 36.04 12.02 -6.08
CA GLU A 377 36.64 12.81 -7.15
C GLU A 377 37.79 13.68 -6.65
N LYS A 378 37.68 14.28 -5.47
CA LYS A 378 38.75 15.02 -4.80
C LYS A 378 39.95 14.10 -4.51
N ALA A 379 39.68 12.95 -3.92
CA ALA A 379 40.70 11.92 -3.67
C ALA A 379 41.35 11.45 -4.98
N LYS A 380 40.58 11.33 -6.08
CA LYS A 380 41.07 11.00 -7.39
C LYS A 380 42.00 12.12 -7.94
N ARG A 381 41.58 13.39 -7.83
CA ARG A 381 42.40 14.55 -8.26
C ARG A 381 43.67 14.72 -7.42
N GLU A 382 43.56 14.54 -6.09
CA GLU A 382 44.73 14.56 -5.20
C GLU A 382 45.71 13.45 -5.56
N LYS A 383 45.21 12.25 -5.88
CA LYS A 383 46.04 11.13 -6.32
C LYS A 383 46.60 11.33 -7.71
N GLU A 384 45.83 11.89 -8.67
CA GLU A 384 46.33 12.28 -9.98
C GLU A 384 47.42 13.37 -9.87
N THR A 385 47.25 14.30 -8.92
CA THR A 385 48.24 15.33 -8.63
C THR A 385 49.47 14.73 -7.98
N LEU A 386 49.27 13.81 -7.04
CA LEU A 386 50.36 13.06 -6.40
C LEU A 386 51.09 12.18 -7.42
N LEU A 387 50.36 11.50 -8.32
CA LEU A 387 50.94 10.75 -9.43
C LEU A 387 51.69 11.65 -10.43
N LYS A 388 51.15 12.86 -10.72
CA LYS A 388 51.85 13.85 -11.54
C LYS A 388 53.12 14.36 -10.85
N ILE A 389 53.05 14.64 -9.54
CA ILE A 389 54.23 15.05 -8.75
C ILE A 389 55.25 13.89 -8.69
N VAL A 390 54.74 12.65 -8.46
CA VAL A 390 55.58 11.45 -8.47
C VAL A 390 56.17 11.22 -9.88
N ALA A 391 55.33 11.36 -10.92
CA ALA A 391 55.82 11.26 -12.30
C ALA A 391 56.84 12.37 -12.63
N LEU A 392 56.62 13.60 -12.14
CA LEU A 392 57.56 14.74 -12.32
C LEU A 392 58.85 14.53 -11.54
N THR A 393 58.76 14.01 -10.29
CA THR A 393 59.94 13.63 -9.50
C THR A 393 60.66 12.44 -10.10
N VAL A 394 59.91 11.44 -10.62
CA VAL A 394 60.49 10.30 -11.36
C VAL A 394 61.15 10.77 -12.66
N CYS A 395 60.49 11.69 -13.41
CA CYS A 395 61.12 12.30 -14.59
C CYS A 395 62.38 13.10 -14.22
N LEU A 396 62.36 13.83 -13.10
CA LEU A 396 63.53 14.54 -12.60
C LEU A 396 64.64 13.58 -12.17
N ILE A 397 64.26 12.48 -11.47
CA ILE A 397 65.20 11.42 -11.08
C ILE A 397 65.73 10.69 -12.32
N LEU A 398 64.85 10.45 -13.33
CA LEU A 398 65.26 9.86 -14.60
C LEU A 398 66.16 10.81 -15.40
N LEU A 399 65.89 12.13 -15.38
CA LEU A 399 66.81 13.15 -15.97
C LEU A 399 68.14 13.18 -15.23
N VAL A 400 68.11 13.12 -13.90
CA VAL A 400 69.33 13.01 -13.08
C VAL A 400 70.02 11.65 -13.33
N MET A 401 69.20 10.55 -13.46
CA MET A 401 69.79 9.25 -13.84
C MET A 401 70.25 9.15 -15.26
N ILE A 402 69.59 9.86 -16.23
CA ILE A 402 70.13 9.99 -17.60
C ILE A 402 71.44 10.74 -17.57
N VAL A 403 71.59 11.79 -16.76
CA VAL A 403 72.85 12.46 -16.50
C VAL A 403 73.89 11.52 -15.84
N PHE A 404 73.41 10.64 -14.94
CA PHE A 404 74.24 9.58 -14.32
C PHE A 404 74.49 8.36 -15.24
N VAL A 405 73.50 8.01 -16.12
CA VAL A 405 73.58 6.90 -17.09
C VAL A 405 74.45 7.25 -18.27
N VAL A 406 74.52 8.52 -18.64
CA VAL A 406 75.56 9.00 -19.53
C VAL A 406 77.01 8.80 -18.95
N LYS A 407 77.08 8.68 -17.59
CA LYS A 407 78.30 8.31 -16.84
C LYS A 407 78.41 6.84 -16.46
N GLY A 408 77.45 6.01 -16.75
CA GLY A 408 77.53 4.62 -16.32
C GLY A 408 76.53 3.68 -17.03
N TYR A 409 77.01 2.94 -17.98
CA TYR A 409 76.30 2.00 -18.86
C TYR A 409 75.73 0.71 -18.15
N GLN A 410 75.47 0.75 -16.83
CA GLN A 410 75.24 -0.48 -16.05
C GLN A 410 73.87 -0.61 -15.30
N LYS A 411 72.81 0.16 -15.61
CA LYS A 411 71.55 -0.06 -14.88
C LYS A 411 70.35 -0.29 -15.77
N ARG A 412 70.44 -1.20 -16.72
CA ARG A 412 69.32 -1.53 -17.63
C ARG A 412 68.25 -2.52 -17.08
N ILE A 413 68.32 -2.94 -15.83
CA ILE A 413 67.48 -4.03 -15.32
C ILE A 413 66.39 -3.57 -14.30
N ARG A 414 66.33 -2.28 -13.94
CA ARG A 414 65.36 -1.84 -12.90
C ARG A 414 64.04 -1.29 -13.40
N ASN A 415 63.80 -1.23 -14.70
CA ASN A 415 62.60 -0.54 -15.22
C ASN A 415 61.32 -1.40 -15.34
N ASN A 416 61.33 -2.68 -15.03
CA ASN A 416 60.14 -3.53 -15.21
C ASN A 416 59.27 -3.69 -13.95
N GLU A 417 59.76 -3.32 -12.77
CA GLU A 417 58.98 -3.50 -11.53
C GLU A 417 58.00 -2.35 -11.27
N THR A 418 58.31 -1.12 -11.73
CA THR A 418 57.44 0.05 -11.45
C THR A 418 56.14 0.09 -12.24
N GLU A 419 56.07 -0.51 -13.41
CA GLU A 419 54.87 -0.56 -14.25
C GLU A 419 53.78 -1.50 -13.66
N TYR A 420 54.20 -2.52 -12.93
CA TYR A 420 53.28 -3.46 -12.28
C TYR A 420 52.60 -2.85 -11.06
N ASP A 421 53.28 -2.05 -10.28
CA ASP A 421 52.71 -1.44 -9.06
C ASP A 421 51.71 -0.32 -9.40
N GLU A 422 51.95 0.45 -10.45
CA GLU A 422 50.98 1.46 -10.93
C GLU A 422 49.66 0.81 -11.43
N LYS A 423 49.77 -0.35 -12.07
CA LYS A 423 48.60 -1.09 -12.57
C LYS A 423 47.77 -1.69 -11.46
N ILE A 424 48.42 -2.17 -10.40
CA ILE A 424 47.77 -2.70 -9.20
C ILE A 424 47.10 -1.57 -8.42
N GLN A 425 47.72 -0.41 -8.26
CA GLN A 425 47.12 0.74 -7.59
C GLN A 425 45.92 1.33 -8.35
N ARG A 426 45.93 1.39 -9.68
CA ARG A 426 44.77 1.81 -10.48
C ARG A 426 43.58 0.86 -10.31
N LEU A 427 43.83 -0.44 -10.34
CA LEU A 427 42.77 -1.46 -10.15
C LEU A 427 42.19 -1.41 -8.74
N SER A 428 42.98 -1.13 -7.70
CA SER A 428 42.48 -1.00 -6.33
C SER A 428 41.56 0.23 -6.16
N LEU A 429 41.87 1.34 -6.84
CA LEU A 429 41.09 2.58 -6.76
C LEU A 429 39.74 2.48 -7.49
N ASP A 430 39.72 1.82 -8.63
CA ASP A 430 38.49 1.57 -9.38
C ASP A 430 37.56 0.59 -8.60
N LYS A 431 38.17 -0.33 -7.88
CA LYS A 431 37.43 -1.22 -6.96
C LYS A 431 36.77 -0.42 -5.83
N GLU A 432 37.50 0.45 -5.16
CA GLU A 432 37.00 1.28 -4.07
C GLU A 432 35.83 2.20 -4.50
N LYS A 433 35.95 2.83 -5.68
CA LYS A 433 34.87 3.63 -6.26
C LYS A 433 33.61 2.81 -6.57
N SER A 434 33.78 1.59 -7.04
CA SER A 434 32.67 0.69 -7.34
C SER A 434 31.94 0.25 -6.07
N GLU A 435 32.71 -0.04 -5.03
CA GLU A 435 32.15 -0.42 -3.70
C GLU A 435 31.38 0.74 -3.06
N GLN A 436 31.88 1.97 -3.17
CA GLN A 436 31.17 3.17 -2.69
C GLN A 436 29.85 3.40 -3.43
N LYS A 437 29.83 3.30 -4.76
CA LYS A 437 28.60 3.40 -5.56
C LYS A 437 27.56 2.35 -5.18
N LEU A 438 27.98 1.11 -4.95
CA LEU A 438 27.12 0.02 -4.52
C LEU A 438 26.45 0.32 -3.16
N LYS A 439 27.23 0.83 -2.20
CA LYS A 439 26.74 1.20 -0.88
C LYS A 439 25.66 2.29 -0.93
N ILE A 440 25.84 3.30 -1.79
CA ILE A 440 24.88 4.40 -1.95
C ILE A 440 23.57 3.91 -2.57
N ASN A 441 23.68 3.07 -3.60
CA ASN A 441 22.50 2.50 -4.25
C ASN A 441 21.69 1.60 -3.30
N SER A 442 22.39 0.83 -2.46
CA SER A 442 21.77 0.00 -1.41
C SER A 442 20.99 0.84 -0.40
N GLN A 443 21.54 1.96 0.04
CA GLN A 443 20.86 2.91 0.93
C GLN A 443 19.63 3.53 0.27
N THR A 444 19.70 3.92 -0.99
CA THR A 444 18.56 4.46 -1.74
C THR A 444 17.44 3.42 -1.86
N LEU A 445 17.79 2.19 -2.20
CA LEU A 445 16.82 1.11 -2.31
C LEU A 445 16.18 0.76 -0.94
N GLN A 446 16.97 0.80 0.13
CA GLN A 446 16.46 0.61 1.49
C GLN A 446 15.48 1.72 1.88
N SER A 447 15.75 2.96 1.47
CA SER A 447 14.83 4.09 1.69
C SER A 447 13.51 3.90 0.94
N TYR A 448 13.56 3.43 -0.31
CA TYR A 448 12.34 3.06 -1.03
C TYR A 448 11.60 1.90 -0.37
N LYS A 449 12.31 0.91 0.17
CA LYS A 449 11.69 -0.20 0.91
C LYS A 449 10.97 0.28 2.18
N ILE A 450 11.55 1.20 2.92
CA ILE A 450 10.93 1.85 4.09
C ILE A 450 9.70 2.65 3.66
N TYR A 451 9.81 3.45 2.61
CA TYR A 451 8.69 4.20 2.05
C TYR A 451 7.51 3.34 1.61
N LEU A 452 7.79 2.32 0.84
CA LEU A 452 6.77 1.38 0.42
C LEU A 452 6.13 0.71 1.64
N GLY A 453 6.91 0.55 2.68
CA GLY A 453 6.48 0.09 3.95
C GLY A 453 5.50 1.04 4.65
N GLU A 454 5.83 2.29 4.84
CA GLU A 454 4.99 3.32 5.45
C GLU A 454 3.68 3.53 4.68
N LYS A 455 3.74 3.46 3.35
CA LYS A 455 2.55 3.50 2.49
C LYS A 455 1.60 2.31 2.71
N ASN A 456 2.14 1.14 3.00
CA ASN A 456 1.37 -0.05 3.35
C ASN A 456 0.58 0.12 4.65
N ASP A 457 1.10 0.84 5.61
CA ASP A 457 0.45 1.06 6.91
C ASP A 457 -0.68 2.09 6.84
N GLN A 458 -0.57 3.10 5.98
CA GLN A 458 -1.63 4.08 5.70
C GLN A 458 -2.91 3.45 5.13
N ILE A 459 -2.76 2.52 4.21
CA ILE A 459 -3.90 1.82 3.56
C ILE A 459 -4.67 0.98 4.58
N LYS A 460 -3.98 0.34 5.51
CA LYS A 460 -4.57 -0.50 6.56
C LYS A 460 -5.41 0.27 7.59
N GLU A 461 -5.01 1.50 7.92
CA GLU A 461 -5.84 2.38 8.77
C GLU A 461 -7.16 2.77 8.11
N LEU A 462 -7.12 3.08 6.80
CA LEU A 462 -8.31 3.39 6.04
C LEU A 462 -9.30 2.20 5.97
N GLU A 463 -8.81 0.99 5.94
CA GLU A 463 -9.63 -0.21 5.91
C GLU A 463 -10.33 -0.51 7.25
N VAL A 464 -9.68 -0.23 8.38
CA VAL A 464 -10.32 -0.30 9.72
C VAL A 464 -11.44 0.73 9.85
N GLU A 465 -11.22 1.94 9.33
CA GLU A 465 -12.29 2.96 9.33
C GLU A 465 -13.47 2.56 8.44
N MET A 466 -13.22 1.96 7.26
CA MET A 466 -14.30 1.45 6.39
C MET A 466 -15.15 0.37 7.07
N ALA A 467 -14.52 -0.51 7.85
CA ALA A 467 -15.26 -1.53 8.58
C ALA A 467 -16.19 -0.91 9.64
N LYS A 468 -15.76 0.16 10.30
CA LYS A 468 -16.56 0.89 11.30
C LYS A 468 -17.75 1.65 10.67
N ILE A 469 -17.56 2.20 9.47
CA ILE A 469 -18.62 2.91 8.74
C ILE A 469 -19.73 1.95 8.29
N LYS A 470 -19.38 0.69 8.00
CA LYS A 470 -20.37 -0.34 7.65
C LYS A 470 -21.36 -0.67 8.76
N GLU A 471 -21.02 -0.36 10.00
CA GLU A 471 -21.82 -0.67 11.20
C GLU A 471 -22.64 0.52 11.72
N SER A 472 -22.42 1.74 11.20
CA SER A 472 -23.12 2.95 11.63
C SER A 472 -24.20 3.41 10.66
N SER A 473 -25.23 4.08 11.18
CA SER A 473 -26.44 4.46 10.46
C SER A 473 -26.19 5.33 9.21
N THR A 474 -27.09 5.16 8.25
CA THR A 474 -27.07 5.52 6.83
C THR A 474 -26.64 6.93 6.40
N ALA A 475 -26.72 7.95 7.23
CA ALA A 475 -26.45 9.35 6.81
C ALA A 475 -24.96 9.77 6.89
N TYR A 476 -24.18 9.16 7.76
CA TYR A 476 -22.75 9.46 7.94
C TYR A 476 -21.82 8.59 7.08
N SER A 477 -22.31 7.45 6.65
CA SER A 477 -21.58 6.43 5.90
C SER A 477 -21.13 6.89 4.50
N GLU A 478 -21.88 7.76 3.85
CA GLU A 478 -21.65 8.17 2.46
C GLU A 478 -20.44 9.08 2.26
N VAL A 479 -20.23 9.99 3.17
CA VAL A 479 -19.15 10.99 3.07
C VAL A 479 -17.77 10.37 3.29
N TYR A 480 -17.71 9.34 4.13
CA TYR A 480 -16.47 8.63 4.46
C TYR A 480 -16.05 7.59 3.42
N LYS A 481 -17.01 6.91 2.86
CA LYS A 481 -16.79 5.82 1.91
C LYS A 481 -16.06 6.29 0.65
N ASN A 482 -16.44 7.47 0.16
CA ASN A 482 -15.86 8.09 -1.03
C ASN A 482 -14.38 8.50 -0.86
N LYS A 483 -13.96 8.86 0.36
CA LYS A 483 -12.57 9.22 0.68
C LYS A 483 -11.67 7.99 0.71
N ILE A 484 -12.15 6.93 1.30
CA ILE A 484 -11.41 5.69 1.48
C ILE A 484 -11.19 5.00 0.13
N GLU A 485 -12.20 4.99 -0.75
CA GLU A 485 -12.05 4.45 -2.11
C GLU A 485 -11.07 5.24 -2.98
N ALA A 486 -11.04 6.55 -2.84
CA ALA A 486 -10.07 7.38 -3.55
C ALA A 486 -8.63 7.09 -3.09
N LEU A 487 -8.43 6.80 -1.80
CA LEU A 487 -7.13 6.45 -1.22
C LEU A 487 -6.70 5.02 -1.53
N LEU A 488 -7.62 4.07 -1.56
CA LEU A 488 -7.36 2.69 -1.96
C LEU A 488 -6.96 2.58 -3.43
N ASN A 489 -7.39 3.55 -4.25
CA ASN A 489 -7.08 3.61 -5.68
C ASN A 489 -5.91 4.54 -6.04
N SER A 490 -5.32 5.26 -5.08
CA SER A 490 -4.10 6.02 -5.34
C SER A 490 -2.92 5.06 -5.56
N HIS A 491 -2.42 5.04 -6.79
CA HIS A 491 -1.23 4.25 -7.14
C HIS A 491 -0.03 4.77 -6.34
N LEU A 492 0.58 3.89 -5.56
CA LEU A 492 1.71 4.22 -4.69
C LEU A 492 3.03 4.44 -5.43
N LEU A 493 3.14 3.91 -6.65
CA LEU A 493 4.22 4.20 -7.57
C LEU A 493 3.64 4.87 -8.80
N ASP A 494 3.55 6.20 -8.78
CA ASP A 494 3.38 6.98 -9.99
C ASP A 494 4.58 6.79 -10.93
N ASN A 495 4.51 7.32 -12.12
CA ASN A 495 5.57 7.10 -13.12
C ASN A 495 6.88 7.78 -12.73
N GLU A 496 6.85 8.84 -11.93
CA GLU A 496 8.03 9.57 -11.49
C GLU A 496 8.77 8.78 -10.39
N THR A 497 8.08 8.40 -9.33
CA THR A 497 8.60 7.58 -8.23
C THR A 497 9.08 6.21 -8.72
N TRP A 498 8.38 5.63 -9.71
CA TRP A 498 8.82 4.39 -10.35
C TRP A 498 10.14 4.56 -11.09
N SER A 499 10.33 5.65 -11.80
CA SER A 499 11.56 5.90 -12.56
C SER A 499 12.77 6.01 -11.63
N GLU A 500 12.63 6.71 -10.52
CA GLU A 500 13.66 6.82 -9.49
C GLU A 500 13.97 5.49 -8.82
N PHE A 501 12.94 4.76 -8.39
CA PHE A 501 13.08 3.42 -7.82
C PHE A 501 13.74 2.46 -8.81
N LYS A 502 13.31 2.46 -10.07
CA LYS A 502 13.88 1.64 -11.15
C LYS A 502 15.35 1.94 -11.34
N TYR A 503 15.71 3.23 -11.35
CA TYR A 503 17.11 3.65 -11.45
C TYR A 503 17.94 3.12 -10.27
N ALA A 504 17.50 3.35 -9.04
CA ALA A 504 18.18 2.88 -7.84
C ALA A 504 18.33 1.34 -7.82
N PHE A 505 17.27 0.62 -8.19
CA PHE A 505 17.29 -0.84 -8.27
C PHE A 505 18.28 -1.36 -9.33
N ILE A 506 18.30 -0.74 -10.52
CA ILE A 506 19.23 -1.11 -11.60
C ILE A 506 20.69 -0.86 -11.18
N GLN A 507 20.94 0.19 -10.43
CA GLN A 507 22.28 0.48 -9.92
C GLN A 507 22.73 -0.57 -8.90
N GLU A 508 21.90 -0.93 -7.96
CA GLU A 508 22.22 -1.93 -6.91
C GLU A 508 22.31 -3.35 -7.48
N HIS A 509 21.39 -3.70 -8.36
CA HIS A 509 21.28 -5.04 -8.93
C HIS A 509 21.64 -5.08 -10.42
N SER A 510 22.68 -4.34 -10.84
CA SER A 510 23.01 -4.15 -12.26
C SER A 510 23.28 -5.47 -13.00
N LYS A 511 24.02 -6.42 -12.39
CA LYS A 511 24.27 -7.74 -12.98
C LYS A 511 22.98 -8.53 -13.17
N TYR A 512 22.12 -8.51 -12.16
CA TYR A 512 20.82 -9.15 -12.22
C TYR A 512 19.96 -8.53 -13.32
N TYR A 513 19.91 -7.20 -13.39
CA TYR A 513 19.14 -6.50 -14.41
C TYR A 513 19.62 -6.80 -15.83
N GLN A 514 20.93 -6.79 -16.07
CA GLN A 514 21.49 -7.16 -17.38
C GLN A 514 21.18 -8.60 -17.76
N THR A 515 21.33 -9.54 -16.82
CA THR A 515 20.97 -10.94 -17.03
C THR A 515 19.48 -11.08 -17.33
N LEU A 516 18.63 -10.32 -16.60
CA LEU A 516 17.19 -10.30 -16.80
C LEU A 516 16.82 -9.84 -18.22
N ILE A 517 17.34 -8.71 -18.66
CA ILE A 517 17.03 -8.16 -19.99
C ILE A 517 17.64 -9.00 -21.12
N HIS A 518 18.80 -9.60 -20.89
CA HIS A 518 19.46 -10.47 -21.86
C HIS A 518 18.67 -11.78 -22.08
N ASN A 519 18.24 -12.40 -20.98
CA ASN A 519 17.58 -13.73 -21.02
C ASN A 519 16.07 -13.63 -21.31
N PHE A 520 15.43 -12.50 -21.01
CA PHE A 520 13.99 -12.33 -21.09
C PHE A 520 13.63 -11.15 -22.00
N LYS A 521 13.41 -11.44 -23.28
CA LYS A 521 12.99 -10.42 -24.26
C LYS A 521 11.53 -10.00 -24.00
N ASP A 522 11.19 -8.77 -24.35
CA ASP A 522 9.85 -8.18 -24.27
C ASP A 522 9.24 -8.10 -22.84
N LEU A 523 10.07 -7.84 -21.85
CA LEU A 523 9.60 -7.45 -20.52
C LEU A 523 9.03 -6.04 -20.58
N THR A 524 7.74 -5.91 -20.30
CA THR A 524 7.11 -4.60 -20.16
C THR A 524 7.51 -3.93 -18.84
N ASP A 525 7.35 -2.63 -18.76
CA ASP A 525 7.63 -1.89 -17.53
C ASP A 525 6.77 -2.38 -16.35
N SER A 526 5.52 -2.77 -16.62
CA SER A 526 4.64 -3.42 -15.64
C SER A 526 5.19 -4.77 -15.15
N ASN A 527 5.84 -5.54 -16.02
CA ASN A 527 6.51 -6.78 -15.63
C ASN A 527 7.72 -6.49 -14.75
N LEU A 528 8.51 -5.47 -15.10
CA LEU A 528 9.68 -5.06 -14.32
C LEU A 528 9.30 -4.58 -12.93
N ARG A 529 8.20 -3.85 -12.78
CA ARG A 529 7.67 -3.44 -11.46
C ARG A 529 7.45 -4.66 -10.56
N VAL A 530 6.77 -5.69 -11.07
CA VAL A 530 6.53 -6.92 -10.31
C VAL A 530 7.82 -7.68 -10.02
N ILE A 531 8.69 -7.83 -11.01
CA ILE A 531 9.95 -8.59 -10.89
C ILE A 531 10.90 -7.92 -9.88
N PHE A 532 11.04 -6.60 -9.93
CA PHE A 532 11.91 -5.87 -9.00
C PHE A 532 11.46 -5.97 -7.55
N LEU A 533 10.15 -5.85 -7.32
CA LEU A 533 9.58 -5.98 -5.97
C LEU A 533 9.68 -7.42 -5.45
N LEU A 534 9.54 -8.42 -6.32
CA LEU A 534 9.80 -9.81 -5.97
C LEU A 534 11.28 -10.07 -5.63
N LYS A 535 12.19 -9.42 -6.36
CA LYS A 535 13.63 -9.53 -6.08
C LYS A 535 14.00 -8.89 -4.74
N LEU A 536 13.22 -7.93 -4.27
CA LEU A 536 13.32 -7.37 -2.91
C LEU A 536 12.64 -8.24 -1.85
N GLU A 537 12.31 -9.50 -2.20
CA GLU A 537 11.66 -10.49 -1.33
C GLU A 537 10.26 -10.08 -0.84
N MET A 538 9.66 -9.09 -1.52
CA MET A 538 8.30 -8.67 -1.23
C MET A 538 7.32 -9.76 -1.65
N ASN A 539 6.39 -10.06 -0.77
CA ASN A 539 5.39 -11.07 -1.04
C ASN A 539 4.26 -10.54 -1.96
N ASN A 540 3.45 -11.42 -2.56
CA ASN A 540 2.45 -11.02 -3.57
C ASN A 540 1.46 -9.98 -3.08
N ALA A 541 1.27 -9.91 -1.78
CA ALA A 541 0.35 -9.00 -1.17
C ALA A 541 0.94 -7.58 -1.02
N GLU A 542 2.21 -7.47 -0.71
CA GLU A 542 2.96 -6.21 -0.71
C GLU A 542 3.07 -5.65 -2.12
N ILE A 543 3.40 -6.51 -3.11
CA ILE A 543 3.48 -6.11 -4.52
C ILE A 543 2.13 -5.63 -5.07
N ALA A 544 1.03 -6.29 -4.69
CA ALA A 544 -0.32 -5.92 -5.11
C ALA A 544 -0.68 -4.50 -4.66
N ARG A 545 -0.36 -4.15 -3.42
CA ARG A 545 -0.65 -2.84 -2.85
C ARG A 545 0.21 -1.73 -3.44
N ILE A 546 1.52 -1.96 -3.49
CA ILE A 546 2.48 -0.98 -4.04
C ILE A 546 2.13 -0.65 -5.49
N LEU A 547 1.62 -1.57 -6.28
CA LEU A 547 1.24 -1.34 -7.68
C LEU A 547 -0.24 -0.96 -7.87
N GLY A 548 -1.01 -0.82 -6.79
CA GLY A 548 -2.45 -0.52 -6.85
C GLY A 548 -3.22 -1.62 -7.61
N LEU A 549 -2.81 -2.89 -7.47
CA LEU A 549 -3.34 -4.03 -8.20
C LEU A 549 -4.07 -4.98 -7.22
N THR A 550 -4.87 -5.92 -7.69
CA THR A 550 -5.39 -6.96 -6.82
C THR A 550 -4.37 -8.08 -6.61
N LEU A 551 -4.45 -8.80 -5.50
CA LEU A 551 -3.59 -9.95 -5.21
C LEU A 551 -3.66 -11.02 -6.30
N GLU A 552 -4.83 -11.19 -6.91
CA GLU A 552 -5.00 -12.06 -8.07
C GLU A 552 -4.38 -11.47 -9.34
N GLY A 553 -4.32 -10.14 -9.49
CA GLY A 553 -3.58 -9.45 -10.55
C GLY A 553 -2.08 -9.73 -10.51
N VAL A 554 -1.44 -9.75 -9.31
CA VAL A 554 -0.03 -10.15 -9.16
C VAL A 554 0.17 -11.65 -9.40
N LYS A 555 -0.73 -12.54 -8.92
CA LYS A 555 -0.67 -13.97 -9.27
C LYS A 555 -0.76 -14.18 -10.78
N LYS A 556 -1.65 -13.48 -11.46
CA LYS A 556 -1.81 -13.58 -12.92
C LYS A 556 -0.69 -12.91 -13.70
N ALA A 557 -0.08 -11.82 -13.21
CA ALA A 557 1.16 -11.32 -13.79
C ALA A 557 2.26 -12.38 -13.69
N LYS A 558 2.41 -13.01 -12.52
CA LYS A 558 3.36 -14.13 -12.34
C LYS A 558 2.99 -15.34 -13.21
N GLN A 559 1.72 -15.69 -13.30
CA GLN A 559 1.28 -16.80 -14.15
C GLN A 559 1.50 -16.52 -15.63
N ARG A 560 1.29 -15.27 -16.08
CA ARG A 560 1.62 -14.84 -17.45
C ARG A 560 3.11 -14.90 -17.71
N LEU A 561 3.94 -14.41 -16.78
CA LEU A 561 5.38 -14.52 -16.85
C LEU A 561 5.80 -15.99 -16.91
N ARG A 562 5.22 -16.85 -16.06
CA ARG A 562 5.47 -18.30 -16.08
C ARG A 562 5.03 -18.94 -17.40
N LYS A 563 3.86 -18.56 -17.92
CA LYS A 563 3.37 -19.08 -19.22
C LYS A 563 4.23 -18.58 -20.39
N LYS A 564 4.72 -17.32 -20.30
CA LYS A 564 5.54 -16.71 -21.34
C LYS A 564 6.95 -17.30 -21.40
N TYR A 565 7.55 -17.61 -20.26
CA TYR A 565 8.96 -18.00 -20.16
C TYR A 565 9.19 -19.45 -19.72
N GLY A 566 8.13 -20.24 -19.46
CA GLY A 566 8.20 -21.68 -19.21
C GLY A 566 9.21 -22.08 -18.12
N GLU A 567 10.13 -22.95 -18.48
CA GLU A 567 11.20 -23.44 -17.56
C GLU A 567 12.17 -22.33 -17.11
N GLN A 568 12.34 -21.29 -17.90
CA GLN A 568 13.22 -20.16 -17.56
C GLN A 568 12.62 -19.23 -16.51
N TYR A 569 11.35 -19.42 -16.15
CA TYR A 569 10.65 -18.58 -15.17
C TYR A 569 11.35 -18.47 -13.81
N SER A 570 11.99 -19.55 -13.34
CA SER A 570 12.75 -19.54 -12.09
C SER A 570 13.97 -18.59 -12.10
N GLY A 571 14.48 -18.25 -13.27
CA GLY A 571 15.59 -17.29 -13.43
C GLY A 571 15.17 -15.82 -13.37
N LEU A 572 13.86 -15.54 -13.20
CA LEU A 572 13.35 -14.16 -13.06
C LEU A 572 13.53 -13.58 -11.65
N PHE A 573 13.86 -14.41 -10.62
CA PHE A 573 13.86 -13.99 -9.22
C PHE A 573 15.15 -14.33 -8.48
#